data_a899bd22f7084b1aac2814f0c71e43b5
#
_entry.id   a899bd22f7084b1aac2814f0c71e43b5
#
_cell.length_a   1.000
_cell.length_b   1.000
_cell.length_c   1.000
_cell.angle_alpha   90.00
_cell.angle_beta   90.00
_cell.angle_gamma   90.00
#
_symmetry.space_group_name_H-M   'P 1'
#
loop_
_entity.id
_entity.type
_entity.pdbx_description
1 polymer ?
#
loop_
_entity_poly.entity_id
_entity_poly.type
_entity_poly.pdbx_seq_one_letter_code
_entity_poly.pdbx_strand_id
1 'polypeptide(L)'
;DINSPPMSVNCADTDGDGLTDLEELTGGTNGFVTNPLLADSDGDGISDGLEIAGGSDPNDSESGNLTDYLDFITVSPENLLLTYNAIDGEASGKLSVTGYMLDGTSVDLTQQSSGTRYTTDDITIANFGLSDGEIFAGQSGETTITVTNRDESFVVNVTVTQFDPVVQSTVSIPGYANNVDIQGNLAYIAAGDSGLQVISVVDTLNPEIIGSVDTQGISIDVKAVGSYAYLADGSEGVQIVDISEPENAKIVSKLDTAGTAQDLSVKGDFVFVADGSAGIEIFNVANPNKPFAIGSTEHLTDVKGIAVENNFM
;
A
#
# COMPACT_ATOMS: atom_id res chain seq x y z
N ASP A 1 -49.23 47.96 21.35
CA ASP A 1 -47.78 47.97 21.57
C ASP A 1 -47.04 47.32 20.39
N ILE A 2 -46.48 48.18 19.54
CA ILE A 2 -45.80 47.80 18.29
C ILE A 2 -44.31 47.58 18.56
N ASN A 3 -43.96 46.84 19.63
CA ASN A 3 -42.60 46.52 19.97
C ASN A 3 -42.44 45.04 20.39
N SER A 4 -43.06 44.13 19.66
CA SER A 4 -42.60 42.76 19.66
C SER A 4 -41.40 42.66 18.74
N PRO A 5 -40.25 42.13 19.17
CA PRO A 5 -39.18 41.83 18.24
C PRO A 5 -39.74 40.89 17.16
N PRO A 6 -39.26 40.99 15.89
CA PRO A 6 -39.66 40.04 14.89
C PRO A 6 -39.35 38.65 15.44
N MET A 7 -40.35 37.74 15.39
CA MET A 7 -40.12 36.35 15.69
C MET A 7 -38.95 35.92 14.80
N SER A 8 -37.88 35.45 15.41
CA SER A 8 -36.85 34.75 14.67
C SER A 8 -37.56 33.60 13.97
N VAL A 9 -37.63 33.67 12.67
CA VAL A 9 -38.03 32.53 11.83
C VAL A 9 -37.12 31.39 12.31
N ASN A 10 -37.69 30.33 12.81
CA ASN A 10 -36.94 29.20 13.32
C ASN A 10 -36.33 28.52 12.10
N CYS A 11 -35.07 28.85 11.84
CA CYS A 11 -34.24 28.24 10.80
C CYS A 11 -33.43 27.08 11.39
N ALA A 12 -33.91 26.45 12.47
CA ALA A 12 -33.30 25.25 12.98
C ALA A 12 -33.59 24.10 12.00
N ASP A 13 -32.62 23.34 11.69
CA ASP A 13 -32.61 22.09 11.00
C ASP A 13 -31.93 21.13 11.96
N THR A 14 -32.72 20.33 12.69
CA THR A 14 -32.23 19.61 13.86
C THR A 14 -31.55 18.27 13.47
N ASP A 15 -31.98 17.64 12.38
CA ASP A 15 -31.44 16.37 11.89
C ASP A 15 -30.51 16.52 10.69
N GLY A 16 -30.47 17.71 10.08
CA GLY A 16 -29.48 18.08 9.07
C GLY A 16 -29.82 17.58 7.65
N ASP A 17 -31.10 17.40 7.35
CA ASP A 17 -31.54 16.89 6.06
C ASP A 17 -31.80 17.98 4.98
N GLY A 18 -31.65 19.27 5.38
CA GLY A 18 -31.85 20.44 4.53
C GLY A 18 -33.25 21.05 4.63
N LEU A 19 -34.17 20.47 5.38
CA LEU A 19 -35.44 21.07 5.77
C LEU A 19 -35.32 21.75 7.12
N THR A 20 -36.09 22.80 7.34
CA THR A 20 -36.16 23.39 8.68
C THR A 20 -37.23 22.67 9.53
N ASP A 21 -37.01 22.57 10.84
CA ASP A 21 -37.98 21.98 11.79
C ASP A 21 -39.39 22.54 11.57
N LEU A 22 -39.51 23.80 11.16
CA LEU A 22 -40.81 24.44 10.89
C LEU A 22 -41.44 23.95 9.58
N GLU A 23 -40.64 23.78 8.53
CA GLU A 23 -41.11 23.22 7.25
C GLU A 23 -41.62 21.81 7.45
N GLU A 24 -40.92 21.01 8.18
CA GLU A 24 -41.26 19.62 8.49
C GLU A 24 -42.57 19.52 9.29
N LEU A 25 -42.69 20.31 10.36
CA LEU A 25 -43.87 20.30 11.23
C LEU A 25 -45.13 20.87 10.55
N THR A 26 -45.00 21.71 9.55
CA THR A 26 -46.10 22.41 8.93
C THR A 26 -46.40 21.98 7.49
N GLY A 27 -45.51 21.16 6.91
CA GLY A 27 -45.55 20.79 5.51
C GLY A 27 -45.15 21.93 4.55
N GLY A 28 -44.66 23.06 5.07
CA GLY A 28 -44.09 24.18 4.30
C GLY A 28 -44.81 24.50 3.00
N THR A 29 -44.06 24.67 1.90
CA THR A 29 -44.61 24.88 0.55
C THR A 29 -44.76 23.57 -0.23
N ASN A 30 -44.17 22.49 0.23
CA ASN A 30 -44.18 21.19 -0.43
C ASN A 30 -45.37 20.32 -0.06
N GLY A 31 -45.98 20.56 1.12
CA GLY A 31 -47.21 19.90 1.59
C GLY A 31 -46.98 18.61 2.36
N PHE A 32 -45.74 18.18 2.56
CA PHE A 32 -45.40 17.00 3.36
C PHE A 32 -45.01 17.38 4.80
N VAL A 33 -45.50 16.63 5.75
CA VAL A 33 -45.14 16.74 7.18
C VAL A 33 -44.21 15.58 7.49
N THR A 34 -43.03 15.88 7.98
CA THR A 34 -41.98 14.92 8.31
C THR A 34 -41.57 15.03 9.79
N ASN A 35 -40.59 14.28 10.23
CA ASN A 35 -40.17 14.30 11.62
C ASN A 35 -38.85 15.06 11.80
N PRO A 36 -38.82 16.28 12.40
CA PRO A 36 -37.63 17.14 12.50
C PRO A 36 -36.49 16.58 13.39
N LEU A 37 -36.53 15.32 13.75
CA LEU A 37 -35.50 14.60 14.49
C LEU A 37 -34.99 13.38 13.73
N LEU A 38 -35.50 13.13 12.53
CA LEU A 38 -35.16 11.99 11.67
C LEU A 38 -35.00 12.49 10.24
N ALA A 39 -33.78 12.58 9.79
CA ALA A 39 -33.46 12.99 8.41
C ALA A 39 -34.03 12.11 7.30
N ASP A 40 -34.60 10.97 7.64
CA ASP A 40 -35.24 9.97 6.78
C ASP A 40 -36.44 9.43 7.56
N SER A 41 -37.63 9.95 7.28
CA SER A 41 -38.85 9.71 8.06
C SER A 41 -39.46 8.33 7.83
N ASP A 42 -39.31 7.76 6.63
CA ASP A 42 -39.88 6.45 6.29
C ASP A 42 -38.84 5.31 6.30
N GLY A 43 -37.54 5.63 6.41
CA GLY A 43 -36.45 4.68 6.65
C GLY A 43 -35.99 3.95 5.39
N ASP A 44 -36.17 4.51 4.19
CA ASP A 44 -35.75 3.90 2.93
C ASP A 44 -34.29 4.20 2.54
N GLY A 45 -33.64 5.12 3.27
CA GLY A 45 -32.25 5.54 3.07
C GLY A 45 -32.09 6.79 2.21
N ILE A 46 -33.20 7.47 1.86
CA ILE A 46 -33.22 8.77 1.18
C ILE A 46 -33.69 9.80 2.21
N SER A 47 -33.02 10.96 2.28
CA SER A 47 -33.43 11.98 3.25
C SER A 47 -34.70 12.72 2.77
N ASP A 48 -35.52 13.14 3.74
CA ASP A 48 -36.79 13.86 3.46
C ASP A 48 -36.54 15.10 2.59
N GLY A 49 -35.46 15.86 2.87
CA GLY A 49 -35.08 17.04 2.09
C GLY A 49 -34.70 16.70 0.65
N LEU A 50 -34.01 15.58 0.44
CA LEU A 50 -33.64 15.12 -0.91
C LEU A 50 -34.86 14.66 -1.69
N GLU A 51 -35.80 13.94 -1.06
CA GLU A 51 -37.03 13.50 -1.68
C GLU A 51 -37.92 14.70 -2.12
N ILE A 52 -38.08 15.67 -1.23
CA ILE A 52 -38.81 16.89 -1.53
C ILE A 52 -38.14 17.66 -2.68
N ALA A 53 -36.82 17.76 -2.71
CA ALA A 53 -36.10 18.40 -3.82
C ALA A 53 -36.31 17.66 -5.15
N GLY A 54 -36.40 16.34 -5.11
CA GLY A 54 -36.64 15.49 -6.28
C GLY A 54 -38.11 15.30 -6.65
N GLY A 55 -39.03 15.64 -5.73
CA GLY A 55 -40.46 15.57 -5.96
C GLY A 55 -41.12 14.23 -5.65
N SER A 56 -40.49 13.41 -4.76
CA SER A 56 -41.07 12.20 -4.21
C SER A 56 -41.75 12.44 -2.86
N ASP A 57 -42.36 11.42 -2.30
CA ASP A 57 -43.06 11.47 -1.01
C ASP A 57 -42.15 10.95 0.13
N PRO A 58 -41.72 11.82 1.06
CA PRO A 58 -40.80 11.45 2.14
C PRO A 58 -41.42 10.58 3.24
N ASN A 59 -42.64 10.16 3.08
CA ASN A 59 -43.33 9.26 3.99
C ASN A 59 -43.70 7.91 3.33
N ASP A 60 -43.28 7.65 2.10
CA ASP A 60 -43.55 6.43 1.35
C ASP A 60 -42.25 5.78 0.86
N SER A 61 -41.73 4.82 1.61
CA SER A 61 -40.49 4.10 1.35
C SER A 61 -40.43 3.34 0.00
N GLU A 62 -41.48 3.34 -0.77
CA GLU A 62 -41.51 2.86 -2.15
C GLU A 62 -41.46 4.02 -3.17
N SER A 63 -41.38 5.28 -2.72
CA SER A 63 -41.38 6.49 -3.51
C SER A 63 -39.95 6.97 -3.82
N GLY A 64 -39.51 6.82 -5.05
CA GLY A 64 -38.22 7.29 -5.48
C GLY A 64 -37.10 6.21 -5.44
N ASN A 65 -35.96 6.59 -5.97
CA ASN A 65 -34.71 5.85 -5.88
C ASN A 65 -33.59 6.84 -5.64
N LEU A 66 -32.62 6.52 -4.79
CA LEU A 66 -31.50 7.39 -4.47
C LEU A 66 -30.82 7.99 -5.71
N THR A 67 -30.67 7.19 -6.77
CA THR A 67 -30.04 7.66 -8.01
C THR A 67 -30.93 8.62 -8.82
N ASP A 68 -32.22 8.79 -8.48
CA ASP A 68 -33.10 9.77 -9.13
C ASP A 68 -32.74 11.22 -8.75
N TYR A 69 -32.01 11.39 -7.64
CA TYR A 69 -31.58 12.65 -7.07
C TYR A 69 -30.10 12.96 -7.33
N LEU A 70 -29.46 12.21 -8.21
CA LEU A 70 -28.06 12.39 -8.58
C LEU A 70 -27.91 13.66 -9.42
N ASP A 71 -27.02 14.58 -8.99
CA ASP A 71 -26.66 15.79 -9.71
C ASP A 71 -25.47 15.53 -10.65
N PHE A 72 -24.41 14.93 -10.11
CA PHE A 72 -23.24 14.50 -10.90
C PHE A 72 -22.44 13.41 -10.20
N ILE A 73 -21.55 12.76 -10.94
CA ILE A 73 -20.60 11.81 -10.39
C ILE A 73 -19.16 12.31 -10.53
N THR A 74 -18.30 11.88 -9.59
CA THR A 74 -16.86 11.99 -9.73
C THR A 74 -16.23 10.61 -9.61
N VAL A 75 -15.07 10.42 -10.23
CA VAL A 75 -14.33 9.16 -10.16
C VAL A 75 -12.90 9.43 -9.75
N SER A 76 -12.40 8.67 -8.82
CA SER A 76 -11.03 8.79 -8.34
C SER A 76 -10.31 7.43 -8.43
N PRO A 77 -9.09 7.41 -8.96
CA PRO A 77 -8.36 8.51 -9.59
C PRO A 77 -8.91 8.86 -11.00
N GLU A 78 -8.80 10.11 -11.44
CA GLU A 78 -9.15 10.55 -12.80
C GLU A 78 -8.19 10.01 -13.88
N ASN A 79 -6.95 9.74 -13.48
CA ASN A 79 -5.94 9.12 -14.31
C ASN A 79 -5.36 7.92 -13.56
N LEU A 80 -5.51 6.75 -14.13
CA LEU A 80 -5.03 5.49 -13.55
C LEU A 80 -3.77 5.04 -14.28
N LEU A 81 -2.65 4.99 -13.56
CA LEU A 81 -1.40 4.43 -14.06
C LEU A 81 -1.21 3.03 -13.48
N LEU A 82 -1.13 2.04 -14.35
CA LEU A 82 -0.84 0.65 -14.01
C LEU A 82 0.50 0.24 -14.62
N THR A 83 1.39 -0.29 -13.80
CA THR A 83 2.68 -0.80 -14.29
C THR A 83 2.66 -2.32 -14.22
N TYR A 84 2.56 -2.96 -15.38
CA TYR A 84 2.64 -4.41 -15.49
C TYR A 84 4.10 -4.85 -15.35
N ASN A 85 4.33 -5.78 -14.42
CA ASN A 85 5.63 -6.41 -14.21
C ASN A 85 5.48 -7.92 -14.41
N ALA A 86 6.17 -8.47 -15.40
CA ALA A 86 6.12 -9.91 -15.70
C ALA A 86 6.64 -10.80 -14.55
N ILE A 87 7.35 -10.22 -13.57
CA ILE A 87 7.89 -10.93 -12.40
C ILE A 87 6.85 -11.00 -11.28
N ASP A 88 6.16 -9.88 -11.01
CA ASP A 88 5.22 -9.76 -9.88
C ASP A 88 3.77 -10.14 -10.25
N GLY A 89 3.49 -10.37 -11.52
CA GLY A 89 2.17 -10.75 -12.03
C GLY A 89 1.31 -9.55 -12.46
N GLU A 90 -0.01 -9.71 -12.35
CA GLU A 90 -0.97 -8.71 -12.84
C GLU A 90 -0.94 -7.43 -12.00
N ALA A 91 -0.84 -6.27 -12.66
CA ALA A 91 -1.05 -4.99 -12.02
C ALA A 91 -2.55 -4.66 -11.98
N SER A 92 -3.03 -4.20 -10.85
CA SER A 92 -4.41 -3.75 -10.70
C SER A 92 -4.49 -2.40 -10.01
N GLY A 93 -5.60 -1.72 -10.21
CA GLY A 93 -5.94 -0.49 -9.53
C GLY A 93 -7.44 -0.45 -9.25
N LYS A 94 -7.86 0.46 -8.40
CA LYS A 94 -9.26 0.58 -8.00
C LYS A 94 -9.77 1.98 -8.27
N LEU A 95 -10.94 2.06 -8.90
CA LEU A 95 -11.71 3.28 -9.05
C LEU A 95 -12.74 3.37 -7.93
N SER A 96 -12.93 4.56 -7.39
CA SER A 96 -14.01 4.90 -6.48
C SER A 96 -14.92 5.91 -7.15
N VAL A 97 -16.22 5.66 -7.13
CA VAL A 97 -17.24 6.51 -7.72
C VAL A 97 -18.03 7.18 -6.61
N THR A 98 -18.03 8.50 -6.60
CA THR A 98 -18.82 9.29 -5.65
C THR A 98 -19.93 10.02 -6.41
N GLY A 99 -21.16 9.76 -6.02
CA GLY A 99 -22.32 10.52 -6.49
C GLY A 99 -22.57 11.72 -5.57
N TYR A 100 -22.85 12.87 -6.17
CA TYR A 100 -23.27 14.06 -5.45
C TYR A 100 -24.75 14.27 -5.74
N MET A 101 -25.52 14.46 -4.67
CA MET A 101 -26.97 14.57 -4.72
C MET A 101 -27.39 16.03 -4.84
N LEU A 102 -28.64 16.25 -5.26
CA LEU A 102 -29.22 17.57 -5.44
C LEU A 102 -29.23 18.43 -4.17
N ASP A 103 -29.20 17.82 -3.00
CA ASP A 103 -29.09 18.47 -1.67
C ASP A 103 -27.64 18.82 -1.28
N GLY A 104 -26.66 18.40 -2.09
CA GLY A 104 -25.23 18.56 -1.82
C GLY A 104 -24.61 17.45 -0.97
N THR A 105 -25.36 16.45 -0.58
CA THR A 105 -24.82 15.24 0.07
C THR A 105 -24.08 14.37 -0.94
N SER A 106 -23.30 13.38 -0.46
CA SER A 106 -22.56 12.47 -1.34
C SER A 106 -22.67 11.03 -0.87
N VAL A 107 -22.66 10.11 -1.84
CA VAL A 107 -22.80 8.69 -1.61
C VAL A 107 -21.78 7.90 -2.43
N ASP A 108 -21.32 6.77 -1.90
CA ASP A 108 -20.46 5.83 -2.64
C ASP A 108 -21.31 5.03 -3.64
N LEU A 109 -21.08 5.26 -4.91
CA LEU A 109 -21.71 4.56 -6.03
C LEU A 109 -20.77 3.58 -6.74
N THR A 110 -19.65 3.19 -6.12
CA THR A 110 -18.65 2.30 -6.74
C THR A 110 -19.25 0.95 -7.16
N GLN A 111 -20.24 0.46 -6.44
CA GLN A 111 -20.84 -0.85 -6.70
C GLN A 111 -21.77 -0.81 -7.93
N GLN A 112 -21.73 -1.86 -8.74
CA GLN A 112 -22.66 -2.02 -9.86
C GLN A 112 -24.11 -2.20 -9.40
N SER A 113 -24.32 -2.69 -8.18
CA SER A 113 -25.63 -2.77 -7.54
C SER A 113 -26.28 -1.38 -7.31
N SER A 114 -25.45 -0.34 -7.21
CA SER A 114 -25.89 1.07 -7.14
C SER A 114 -26.19 1.70 -8.51
N GLY A 115 -26.26 0.89 -9.57
CA GLY A 115 -26.55 1.35 -10.94
C GLY A 115 -25.31 1.77 -11.74
N THR A 116 -24.12 1.79 -11.14
CA THR A 116 -22.88 2.16 -11.83
C THR A 116 -22.47 1.10 -12.84
N ARG A 117 -22.03 1.54 -14.00
CA ARG A 117 -21.51 0.72 -15.09
C ARG A 117 -20.14 1.22 -15.50
N TYR A 118 -19.26 0.27 -15.79
CA TYR A 118 -17.90 0.51 -16.28
C TYR A 118 -17.77 -0.06 -17.69
N THR A 119 -17.23 0.73 -18.61
CA THR A 119 -16.92 0.30 -19.96
C THR A 119 -15.52 0.76 -20.33
N THR A 120 -14.81 0.01 -21.14
CA THR A 120 -13.48 0.38 -21.65
C THR A 120 -13.50 0.45 -23.15
N ASP A 121 -12.71 1.36 -23.71
CA ASP A 121 -12.54 1.47 -25.16
C ASP A 121 -11.65 0.34 -25.71
N ASP A 122 -10.69 -0.15 -24.91
CA ASP A 122 -9.85 -1.29 -25.29
C ASP A 122 -9.63 -2.24 -24.12
N ILE A 123 -10.34 -3.36 -24.14
CA ILE A 123 -10.28 -4.41 -23.12
C ILE A 123 -8.92 -5.14 -23.10
N THR A 124 -8.10 -5.01 -24.15
CA THR A 124 -6.76 -5.61 -24.19
C THR A 124 -5.74 -4.80 -23.41
N ILE A 125 -6.00 -3.50 -23.20
CA ILE A 125 -5.15 -2.59 -22.42
C ILE A 125 -5.61 -2.56 -20.96
N ALA A 126 -6.92 -2.39 -20.71
CA ALA A 126 -7.48 -2.39 -19.36
C ALA A 126 -8.76 -3.22 -19.31
N ASN A 127 -8.83 -4.13 -18.34
CA ASN A 127 -9.94 -5.03 -18.13
C ASN A 127 -10.51 -4.88 -16.71
N PHE A 128 -11.71 -5.42 -16.49
CA PHE A 128 -12.40 -5.33 -15.21
C PHE A 128 -12.15 -6.56 -14.34
N GLY A 129 -11.98 -6.33 -13.04
CA GLY A 129 -11.83 -7.37 -12.03
C GLY A 129 -13.16 -8.00 -11.59
N LEU A 130 -13.06 -8.86 -10.59
CA LEU A 130 -14.21 -9.48 -9.94
C LEU A 130 -14.90 -8.55 -8.94
N SER A 131 -14.16 -7.55 -8.46
CA SER A 131 -14.65 -6.55 -7.52
C SER A 131 -15.04 -5.28 -8.27
N ASP A 132 -16.10 -4.63 -7.81
CA ASP A 132 -16.57 -3.38 -8.42
C ASP A 132 -15.50 -2.28 -8.34
N GLY A 133 -15.29 -1.61 -9.46
CA GLY A 133 -14.25 -0.59 -9.61
C GLY A 133 -12.84 -1.12 -9.78
N GLU A 134 -12.61 -2.43 -9.73
CA GLU A 134 -11.29 -3.02 -9.91
C GLU A 134 -10.90 -3.11 -11.40
N ILE A 135 -9.72 -2.60 -11.73
CA ILE A 135 -9.18 -2.54 -13.09
C ILE A 135 -7.87 -3.31 -13.14
N PHE A 136 -7.76 -4.24 -14.06
CA PHE A 136 -6.54 -4.98 -14.34
C PHE A 136 -5.81 -4.47 -15.58
N ALA A 137 -4.49 -4.41 -15.49
CA ALA A 137 -3.62 -4.13 -16.61
C ALA A 137 -3.57 -5.32 -17.59
N GLY A 138 -3.75 -5.02 -18.87
CA GLY A 138 -3.50 -5.94 -19.96
C GLY A 138 -2.18 -5.61 -20.67
N GLN A 139 -2.25 -5.28 -21.95
CA GLN A 139 -1.09 -4.86 -22.73
C GLN A 139 -0.73 -3.40 -22.45
N SER A 140 0.54 -3.05 -22.63
CA SER A 140 0.98 -1.66 -22.53
C SER A 140 0.30 -0.79 -23.60
N GLY A 141 -0.14 0.40 -23.18
CA GLY A 141 -0.87 1.32 -24.04
C GLY A 141 -1.69 2.32 -23.22
N GLU A 142 -2.51 3.07 -23.92
CA GLU A 142 -3.44 4.03 -23.34
C GLU A 142 -4.87 3.69 -23.78
N THR A 143 -5.79 3.76 -22.85
CA THR A 143 -7.23 3.59 -23.10
C THR A 143 -8.04 4.47 -22.17
N THR A 144 -9.33 4.49 -22.34
CA THR A 144 -10.24 5.16 -21.42
C THR A 144 -11.22 4.16 -20.81
N ILE A 145 -11.63 4.45 -19.57
CA ILE A 145 -12.76 3.81 -18.93
C ILE A 145 -13.84 4.86 -18.75
N THR A 146 -15.00 4.57 -19.33
CA THR A 146 -16.20 5.38 -19.10
C THR A 146 -17.01 4.76 -17.97
N VAL A 147 -17.20 5.54 -16.93
CA VAL A 147 -18.04 5.20 -15.78
C VAL A 147 -19.37 5.94 -15.95
N THR A 148 -20.47 5.23 -15.87
CA THR A 148 -21.79 5.81 -15.99
C THR A 148 -22.67 5.40 -14.83
N ASN A 149 -23.48 6.34 -14.35
CA ASN A 149 -24.61 6.06 -13.45
C ASN A 149 -25.78 6.90 -13.92
N ARG A 150 -26.87 6.27 -14.32
CA ARG A 150 -27.99 6.92 -15.02
C ARG A 150 -27.52 7.74 -16.24
N ASP A 151 -27.85 9.02 -16.24
CA ASP A 151 -27.51 9.95 -17.32
C ASP A 151 -26.14 10.62 -17.13
N GLU A 152 -25.54 10.41 -15.94
CA GLU A 152 -24.22 10.96 -15.61
C GLU A 152 -23.09 10.06 -16.10
N SER A 153 -22.02 10.66 -16.58
CA SER A 153 -20.83 9.94 -17.07
C SER A 153 -19.53 10.64 -16.72
N PHE A 154 -18.50 9.83 -16.45
CA PHE A 154 -17.15 10.29 -16.18
C PHE A 154 -16.16 9.45 -16.96
N VAL A 155 -15.11 10.06 -17.51
CA VAL A 155 -14.07 9.37 -18.27
C VAL A 155 -12.76 9.37 -17.48
N VAL A 156 -12.24 8.18 -17.24
CA VAL A 156 -10.95 7.96 -16.59
C VAL A 156 -9.93 7.58 -17.65
N ASN A 157 -8.79 8.27 -17.68
CA ASN A 157 -7.69 7.90 -18.56
C ASN A 157 -6.88 6.77 -17.88
N VAL A 158 -6.62 5.70 -18.61
CA VAL A 158 -5.82 4.58 -18.13
C VAL A 158 -4.59 4.45 -18.99
N THR A 159 -3.42 4.49 -18.33
CA THR A 159 -2.14 4.21 -18.96
C THR A 159 -1.57 2.94 -18.36
N VAL A 160 -1.31 1.95 -19.20
CA VAL A 160 -0.63 0.72 -18.83
C VAL A 160 0.78 0.75 -19.38
N THR A 161 1.77 0.64 -18.50
CA THR A 161 3.19 0.54 -18.87
C THR A 161 3.72 -0.82 -18.51
N GLN A 162 4.58 -1.37 -19.36
CA GLN A 162 5.31 -2.58 -19.04
C GLN A 162 6.62 -2.19 -18.37
N PHE A 163 6.86 -2.74 -17.18
CA PHE A 163 8.19 -2.69 -16.59
C PHE A 163 9.06 -3.75 -17.28
N ASP A 164 10.01 -3.29 -18.08
CA ASP A 164 10.96 -4.13 -18.81
C ASP A 164 12.38 -3.81 -18.31
N PRO A 165 12.87 -4.56 -17.30
CA PRO A 165 14.17 -4.28 -16.73
C PRO A 165 15.27 -4.59 -17.75
N VAL A 166 16.15 -3.61 -17.98
CA VAL A 166 17.32 -3.77 -18.83
C VAL A 166 18.57 -3.73 -17.98
N VAL A 167 19.56 -4.59 -18.31
CA VAL A 167 20.88 -4.51 -17.69
C VAL A 167 21.57 -3.24 -18.20
N GLN A 168 21.76 -2.27 -17.31
CA GLN A 168 22.45 -1.01 -17.66
C GLN A 168 23.97 -1.17 -17.64
N SER A 169 24.48 -1.93 -16.69
CA SER A 169 25.92 -2.17 -16.54
C SER A 169 26.17 -3.47 -15.77
N THR A 170 27.40 -3.93 -15.81
CA THR A 170 27.87 -5.09 -15.03
C THR A 170 29.21 -4.76 -14.40
N VAL A 171 29.44 -5.26 -13.18
CA VAL A 171 30.73 -5.21 -12.51
C VAL A 171 31.16 -6.62 -12.17
N SER A 172 32.41 -6.97 -12.50
CA SER A 172 32.97 -8.26 -12.11
C SER A 172 33.52 -8.17 -10.69
N ILE A 173 33.12 -9.09 -9.82
CA ILE A 173 33.60 -9.17 -8.44
C ILE A 173 34.51 -10.39 -8.28
N PRO A 174 35.41 -10.38 -7.29
CA PRO A 174 36.08 -11.60 -6.83
C PRO A 174 35.05 -12.57 -6.24
N GLY A 175 35.25 -13.87 -6.42
CA GLY A 175 34.31 -14.89 -5.93
C GLY A 175 33.03 -14.96 -6.76
N TYR A 176 31.93 -15.25 -6.09
CA TYR A 176 30.60 -15.33 -6.71
C TYR A 176 29.54 -14.72 -5.78
N ALA A 177 28.67 -13.87 -6.35
CA ALA A 177 27.64 -13.20 -5.59
C ALA A 177 26.56 -14.21 -5.15
N ASN A 178 26.45 -14.40 -3.85
CA ASN A 178 25.38 -15.20 -3.24
C ASN A 178 24.17 -14.37 -2.90
N ASN A 179 24.41 -13.20 -2.31
CA ASN A 179 23.36 -12.27 -1.92
C ASN A 179 23.87 -10.82 -2.01
N VAL A 180 22.95 -9.88 -2.12
CA VAL A 180 23.22 -8.45 -2.14
C VAL A 180 22.19 -7.71 -1.29
N ASP A 181 22.69 -6.73 -0.53
CA ASP A 181 21.84 -5.75 0.16
C ASP A 181 22.26 -4.35 -0.23
N ILE A 182 21.28 -3.42 -0.28
CA ILE A 182 21.51 -2.05 -0.76
C ILE A 182 21.17 -1.06 0.33
N GLN A 183 22.15 -0.22 0.67
CA GLN A 183 21.91 0.91 1.58
C GLN A 183 22.36 2.21 0.91
N GLY A 184 21.39 3.06 0.56
CA GLY A 184 21.65 4.30 -0.21
C GLY A 184 22.22 3.98 -1.59
N ASN A 185 23.43 4.48 -1.88
CA ASN A 185 24.12 4.29 -3.16
C ASN A 185 25.22 3.21 -3.08
N LEU A 186 25.16 2.33 -2.10
CA LEU A 186 26.13 1.25 -1.90
C LEU A 186 25.43 -0.09 -1.95
N ALA A 187 26.00 -1.02 -2.72
CA ALA A 187 25.63 -2.42 -2.72
C ALA A 187 26.67 -3.22 -1.93
N TYR A 188 26.20 -4.01 -0.96
CA TYR A 188 26.99 -4.91 -0.12
C TYR A 188 26.72 -6.32 -0.60
N ILE A 189 27.77 -7.04 -1.00
CA ILE A 189 27.62 -8.35 -1.64
C ILE A 189 28.33 -9.42 -0.79
N ALA A 190 27.60 -10.46 -0.45
CA ALA A 190 28.17 -11.69 0.09
C ALA A 190 28.78 -12.48 -1.08
N ALA A 191 30.14 -12.48 -1.17
CA ALA A 191 30.85 -12.92 -2.36
C ALA A 191 31.54 -14.30 -2.17
N GLY A 192 30.89 -15.21 -1.45
CA GLY A 192 31.41 -16.55 -1.20
C GLY A 192 32.74 -16.53 -0.48
N ASP A 193 33.75 -17.23 -1.02
CA ASP A 193 35.11 -17.30 -0.47
C ASP A 193 35.86 -15.94 -0.48
N SER A 194 35.29 -14.93 -1.11
CA SER A 194 35.88 -13.58 -1.17
C SER A 194 35.23 -12.60 -0.17
N GLY A 195 34.42 -13.11 0.75
CA GLY A 195 33.85 -12.34 1.85
C GLY A 195 32.88 -11.23 1.38
N LEU A 196 33.00 -10.04 1.96
CA LEU A 196 32.19 -8.89 1.62
C LEU A 196 32.84 -8.08 0.50
N GLN A 197 32.06 -7.74 -0.54
CA GLN A 197 32.41 -6.73 -1.52
C GLN A 197 31.48 -5.53 -1.37
N VAL A 198 32.04 -4.31 -1.40
CA VAL A 198 31.28 -3.06 -1.34
C VAL A 198 31.40 -2.34 -2.69
N ILE A 199 30.27 -2.10 -3.31
CA ILE A 199 30.18 -1.50 -4.64
C ILE A 199 29.45 -0.16 -4.56
N SER A 200 30.07 0.87 -5.10
CA SER A 200 29.40 2.15 -5.34
C SER A 200 28.52 2.06 -6.58
N VAL A 201 27.25 2.39 -6.43
CA VAL A 201 26.24 2.50 -7.50
C VAL A 201 25.79 3.95 -7.69
N VAL A 202 26.61 4.92 -7.28
CA VAL A 202 26.35 6.37 -7.51
C VAL A 202 26.24 6.65 -9.01
N ASP A 203 27.13 6.10 -9.81
CA ASP A 203 27.00 6.05 -11.26
C ASP A 203 26.56 4.65 -11.66
N THR A 204 25.27 4.51 -11.96
CA THR A 204 24.65 3.20 -12.33
C THR A 204 25.17 2.65 -13.66
N LEU A 205 25.80 3.49 -14.49
CA LEU A 205 26.42 3.06 -15.75
C LEU A 205 27.85 2.56 -15.55
N ASN A 206 28.52 2.99 -14.47
CA ASN A 206 29.89 2.63 -14.14
C ASN A 206 30.01 2.30 -12.63
N PRO A 207 29.42 1.18 -12.17
CA PRO A 207 29.55 0.76 -10.78
C PRO A 207 30.99 0.32 -10.48
N GLU A 208 31.51 0.66 -9.30
CA GLU A 208 32.88 0.40 -8.91
C GLU A 208 32.98 -0.31 -7.56
N ILE A 209 33.87 -1.31 -7.44
CA ILE A 209 34.23 -1.88 -6.14
C ILE A 209 35.07 -0.85 -5.40
N ILE A 210 34.57 -0.38 -4.25
CA ILE A 210 35.24 0.61 -3.43
C ILE A 210 35.85 0.04 -2.16
N GLY A 211 35.39 -1.15 -1.72
CA GLY A 211 35.88 -1.80 -0.53
C GLY A 211 35.67 -3.31 -0.58
N SER A 212 36.48 -4.02 0.21
CA SER A 212 36.33 -5.46 0.39
C SER A 212 36.82 -5.90 1.77
N VAL A 213 36.21 -6.95 2.30
CA VAL A 213 36.60 -7.58 3.56
C VAL A 213 36.61 -9.08 3.35
N ASP A 214 37.79 -9.68 3.46
CA ASP A 214 37.93 -11.14 3.42
C ASP A 214 37.40 -11.72 4.73
N THR A 215 36.57 -12.75 4.64
CA THR A 215 36.06 -13.53 5.76
C THR A 215 36.68 -14.92 5.72
N GLN A 216 36.71 -15.63 6.87
CA GLN A 216 37.35 -16.95 6.91
C GLN A 216 36.46 -18.08 6.41
N GLY A 217 35.16 -17.80 6.20
CA GLY A 217 34.15 -18.74 5.76
C GLY A 217 33.71 -18.55 4.33
N ILE A 218 32.50 -18.96 4.06
CA ILE A 218 31.81 -18.74 2.79
C ILE A 218 30.66 -17.79 3.05
N SER A 219 30.82 -16.55 2.63
CA SER A 219 29.77 -15.52 2.81
C SER A 219 28.58 -15.82 1.91
N ILE A 220 27.45 -16.16 2.53
CA ILE A 220 26.22 -16.64 1.89
C ILE A 220 25.17 -15.53 1.82
N ASP A 221 24.95 -14.81 2.91
CA ASP A 221 24.00 -13.72 3.01
C ASP A 221 24.60 -12.47 3.65
N VAL A 222 24.04 -11.32 3.37
CA VAL A 222 24.45 -10.02 3.93
C VAL A 222 23.25 -9.12 4.19
N LYS A 223 23.27 -8.42 5.35
CA LYS A 223 22.35 -7.32 5.66
C LYS A 223 23.14 -6.12 6.16
N ALA A 224 22.98 -5.00 5.49
CA ALA A 224 23.59 -3.72 5.86
C ALA A 224 22.57 -2.86 6.65
N VAL A 225 22.92 -2.51 7.88
CA VAL A 225 22.04 -1.71 8.74
C VAL A 225 22.86 -0.61 9.42
N GLY A 226 22.60 0.63 9.04
CA GLY A 226 23.33 1.77 9.57
C GLY A 226 24.83 1.71 9.24
N SER A 227 25.68 1.65 10.26
CA SER A 227 27.14 1.59 10.08
C SER A 227 27.72 0.16 10.12
N TYR A 228 26.88 -0.86 10.07
CA TYR A 228 27.33 -2.24 10.18
C TYR A 228 26.72 -3.13 9.10
N ALA A 229 27.50 -4.06 8.59
CA ALA A 229 27.03 -5.18 7.78
C ALA A 229 27.18 -6.48 8.58
N TYR A 230 26.16 -7.33 8.50
CA TYR A 230 26.10 -8.66 9.11
C TYR A 230 26.15 -9.68 7.98
N LEU A 231 27.11 -10.60 8.04
CA LEU A 231 27.29 -11.63 7.02
C LEU A 231 27.08 -13.03 7.61
N ALA A 232 26.19 -13.80 7.01
CA ALA A 232 26.13 -15.24 7.26
C ALA A 232 27.30 -15.90 6.54
N ASP A 233 28.31 -16.38 7.31
CA ASP A 233 29.61 -16.79 6.81
C ASP A 233 29.79 -18.33 6.89
N GLY A 234 28.71 -19.03 6.67
CA GLY A 234 28.69 -20.49 6.65
C GLY A 234 29.05 -21.09 7.99
N SER A 235 30.04 -21.99 8.01
CA SER A 235 30.53 -22.65 9.24
C SER A 235 31.28 -21.71 10.20
N GLU A 236 31.62 -20.52 9.74
CA GLU A 236 32.24 -19.48 10.55
C GLU A 236 31.22 -18.58 11.26
N GLY A 237 29.93 -18.94 11.21
CA GLY A 237 28.84 -18.21 11.89
C GLY A 237 28.52 -16.87 11.24
N VAL A 238 28.41 -15.81 12.05
CA VAL A 238 28.08 -14.47 11.51
C VAL A 238 29.25 -13.51 11.77
N GLN A 239 29.71 -12.85 10.71
CA GLN A 239 30.70 -11.78 10.81
C GLN A 239 29.99 -10.44 10.91
N ILE A 240 30.41 -9.55 11.81
CA ILE A 240 29.94 -8.18 11.92
C ILE A 240 31.05 -7.26 11.43
N VAL A 241 30.73 -6.49 10.39
CA VAL A 241 31.67 -5.60 9.70
C VAL A 241 31.24 -4.16 9.93
N ASP A 242 32.17 -3.32 10.39
CA ASP A 242 32.01 -1.87 10.42
C ASP A 242 32.14 -1.34 8.98
N ILE A 243 31.08 -0.73 8.49
CA ILE A 243 30.98 -0.15 7.15
C ILE A 243 30.78 1.38 7.20
N SER A 244 31.07 2.01 8.34
CA SER A 244 31.00 3.48 8.48
C SER A 244 31.92 4.21 7.51
N GLU A 245 33.05 3.58 7.15
CA GLU A 245 33.94 3.97 6.08
C GLU A 245 34.02 2.79 5.08
N PRO A 246 33.14 2.76 4.06
CA PRO A 246 32.99 1.59 3.17
C PRO A 246 34.28 1.16 2.46
N GLU A 247 35.16 2.12 2.13
CA GLU A 247 36.48 1.85 1.53
C GLU A 247 37.46 1.19 2.51
N ASN A 248 37.21 1.35 3.81
CA ASN A 248 38.02 0.84 4.91
C ASN A 248 37.23 -0.09 5.83
N ALA A 249 36.27 -0.80 5.26
CA ALA A 249 35.44 -1.74 6.00
C ALA A 249 36.29 -2.80 6.73
N LYS A 250 35.86 -3.21 7.92
CA LYS A 250 36.63 -4.16 8.76
C LYS A 250 35.74 -4.99 9.65
N ILE A 251 36.08 -6.24 9.87
CA ILE A 251 35.43 -7.09 10.86
C ILE A 251 35.67 -6.53 12.27
N VAL A 252 34.61 -6.35 13.05
CA VAL A 252 34.66 -5.86 14.44
C VAL A 252 34.32 -6.93 15.45
N SER A 253 33.53 -7.92 15.04
CA SER A 253 33.21 -9.07 15.89
C SER A 253 32.69 -10.24 15.05
N LYS A 254 32.64 -11.40 15.71
CA LYS A 254 32.09 -12.65 15.19
C LYS A 254 31.06 -13.20 16.15
N LEU A 255 30.01 -13.80 15.64
CA LEU A 255 29.04 -14.59 16.37
C LEU A 255 29.26 -16.06 15.97
N ASP A 256 29.73 -16.87 16.88
CA ASP A 256 29.83 -18.32 16.66
C ASP A 256 28.42 -18.92 16.74
N THR A 257 28.00 -19.61 15.68
CA THR A 257 26.77 -20.37 15.61
C THR A 257 27.03 -21.86 15.75
N ALA A 258 26.01 -22.62 16.15
CA ALA A 258 26.18 -24.05 16.41
C ALA A 258 26.12 -24.90 15.12
N GLY A 259 25.65 -24.34 14.01
CA GLY A 259 25.46 -25.01 12.73
C GLY A 259 26.21 -24.37 11.58
N THR A 260 25.45 -24.01 10.54
CA THR A 260 25.99 -23.34 9.35
C THR A 260 25.06 -22.18 9.04
N ALA A 261 25.53 -20.95 9.26
CA ALA A 261 24.79 -19.75 9.01
C ALA A 261 24.53 -19.58 7.50
N GLN A 262 23.25 -19.67 7.09
CA GLN A 262 22.85 -19.66 5.68
C GLN A 262 22.13 -18.39 5.27
N ASP A 263 21.41 -17.77 6.21
CA ASP A 263 20.63 -16.56 5.97
C ASP A 263 20.47 -15.80 7.28
N LEU A 264 20.24 -14.51 7.21
CA LEU A 264 20.02 -13.70 8.40
C LEU A 264 19.03 -12.56 8.17
N SER A 265 18.37 -12.18 9.26
CA SER A 265 17.49 -11.02 9.30
C SER A 265 17.87 -10.14 10.47
N VAL A 266 17.95 -8.83 10.24
CA VAL A 266 18.29 -7.86 11.29
C VAL A 266 17.07 -7.00 11.59
N LYS A 267 16.72 -6.92 12.88
CA LYS A 267 15.63 -6.06 13.33
C LYS A 267 15.95 -5.38 14.66
N GLY A 268 16.04 -4.06 14.63
CA GLY A 268 16.45 -3.28 15.78
C GLY A 268 17.83 -3.76 16.28
N ASP A 269 17.89 -4.13 17.54
CA ASP A 269 19.12 -4.60 18.19
C ASP A 269 19.31 -6.12 18.10
N PHE A 270 18.61 -6.80 17.19
CA PHE A 270 18.63 -8.26 17.11
C PHE A 270 18.99 -8.75 15.72
N VAL A 271 19.82 -9.80 15.68
CA VAL A 271 20.10 -10.62 14.49
C VAL A 271 19.48 -11.98 14.71
N PHE A 272 18.73 -12.43 13.73
CA PHE A 272 18.13 -13.77 13.64
C PHE A 272 18.86 -14.52 12.54
N VAL A 273 19.36 -15.69 12.85
CA VAL A 273 20.21 -16.49 11.96
C VAL A 273 19.53 -17.81 11.63
N ALA A 274 19.37 -18.11 10.35
CA ALA A 274 19.00 -19.44 9.87
C ALA A 274 20.26 -20.30 9.87
N ASP A 275 20.43 -21.17 10.89
CA ASP A 275 21.66 -21.87 11.19
C ASP A 275 21.63 -23.36 10.78
N GLY A 276 20.99 -23.64 9.66
CA GLY A 276 20.92 -24.97 9.09
C GLY A 276 20.37 -26.00 10.07
N SER A 277 21.16 -27.00 10.42
CA SER A 277 20.77 -28.09 11.34
C SER A 277 20.63 -27.66 12.80
N ALA A 278 21.12 -26.49 13.17
CA ALA A 278 21.00 -25.96 14.53
C ALA A 278 19.72 -25.12 14.71
N GLY A 279 18.94 -24.94 13.65
CA GLY A 279 17.66 -24.22 13.70
C GLY A 279 17.82 -22.72 13.51
N ILE A 280 17.21 -21.93 14.40
CA ILE A 280 17.33 -20.47 14.40
C ILE A 280 18.07 -20.05 15.66
N GLU A 281 19.08 -19.21 15.50
CA GLU A 281 19.75 -18.55 16.61
C GLU A 281 19.47 -17.05 16.63
N ILE A 282 19.38 -16.49 17.83
CA ILE A 282 19.05 -15.07 18.05
C ILE A 282 20.15 -14.42 18.87
N PHE A 283 20.65 -13.31 18.36
CA PHE A 283 21.73 -12.55 19.02
C PHE A 283 21.30 -11.12 19.28
N ASN A 284 21.74 -10.55 20.42
CA ASN A 284 21.68 -9.12 20.67
C ASN A 284 22.94 -8.45 20.13
N VAL A 285 22.73 -7.46 19.28
CA VAL A 285 23.77 -6.66 18.62
C VAL A 285 23.63 -5.15 18.91
N ALA A 286 22.96 -4.78 20.00
CA ALA A 286 22.89 -3.38 20.47
C ALA A 286 24.28 -2.73 20.61
N ASN A 287 25.28 -3.56 20.93
CA ASN A 287 26.69 -3.21 20.81
C ASN A 287 27.38 -4.18 19.84
N PRO A 288 27.55 -3.79 18.56
CA PRO A 288 28.14 -4.66 17.55
C PRO A 288 29.57 -5.14 17.84
N ASN A 289 30.29 -4.44 18.71
CA ASN A 289 31.62 -4.86 19.14
C ASN A 289 31.61 -5.91 20.31
N LYS A 290 30.44 -6.13 20.91
CA LYS A 290 30.24 -7.08 22.01
C LYS A 290 28.87 -7.74 21.93
N PRO A 291 28.57 -8.41 20.83
CA PRO A 291 27.30 -9.09 20.67
C PRO A 291 27.25 -10.35 21.59
N PHE A 292 26.03 -10.85 21.86
CA PHE A 292 25.84 -12.05 22.65
C PHE A 292 24.59 -12.81 22.24
N ALA A 293 24.60 -14.14 22.38
CA ALA A 293 23.45 -14.99 22.11
C ALA A 293 22.33 -14.76 23.14
N ILE A 294 21.10 -14.75 22.67
CA ILE A 294 19.90 -14.64 23.51
C ILE A 294 19.23 -16.02 23.64
N GLY A 295 19.13 -16.75 22.54
CA GLY A 295 18.44 -18.02 22.50
C GLY A 295 18.47 -18.68 21.12
N SER A 296 17.98 -19.90 21.08
CA SER A 296 17.86 -20.71 19.85
C SER A 296 16.57 -21.52 19.86
N THR A 297 16.19 -22.01 18.67
CA THR A 297 15.06 -22.95 18.50
C THR A 297 15.63 -24.36 18.28
N GLU A 298 15.48 -25.23 19.25
CA GLU A 298 16.05 -26.60 19.17
C GLU A 298 15.23 -27.59 18.32
N HIS A 299 14.04 -27.19 17.84
CA HIS A 299 13.10 -28.10 17.17
C HIS A 299 13.05 -27.96 15.65
N LEU A 300 13.72 -26.97 15.10
CA LEU A 300 13.79 -26.76 13.66
C LEU A 300 15.11 -27.37 13.15
N THR A 301 15.01 -28.14 12.08
CA THR A 301 16.17 -28.73 11.40
C THR A 301 16.21 -28.30 9.95
N ASP A 302 17.41 -28.07 9.42
CA ASP A 302 17.66 -27.66 8.04
C ASP A 302 16.98 -26.31 7.66
N VAL A 303 17.12 -25.30 8.56
CA VAL A 303 16.61 -23.94 8.33
C VAL A 303 17.56 -23.22 7.37
N LYS A 304 17.02 -22.79 6.21
CA LYS A 304 17.79 -22.19 5.12
C LYS A 304 17.51 -20.72 4.89
N GLY A 305 16.38 -20.22 5.39
CA GLY A 305 15.98 -18.84 5.21
C GLY A 305 15.20 -18.32 6.40
N ILE A 306 15.28 -17.01 6.65
CA ILE A 306 14.60 -16.33 7.72
C ILE A 306 14.22 -14.91 7.31
N ALA A 307 12.99 -14.53 7.57
CA ALA A 307 12.53 -13.15 7.46
C ALA A 307 11.78 -12.76 8.72
N VAL A 308 12.02 -11.55 9.21
CA VAL A 308 11.36 -11.00 10.40
C VAL A 308 10.65 -9.73 10.03
N GLU A 309 9.33 -9.74 10.11
CA GLU A 309 8.49 -8.59 9.84
C GLU A 309 7.59 -8.29 11.05
N ASN A 310 7.53 -7.03 11.45
CA ASN A 310 6.77 -6.57 12.61
C ASN A 310 7.15 -7.37 13.89
N ASN A 311 6.23 -8.14 14.44
CA ASN A 311 6.42 -9.02 15.60
C ASN A 311 6.37 -10.51 15.20
N PHE A 312 6.51 -10.82 13.91
CA PHE A 312 6.47 -12.19 13.37
C PHE A 312 7.82 -12.56 12.77
N MET A 313 8.17 -13.83 12.94
CA MET A 313 9.37 -14.47 12.43
C MET A 313 8.96 -15.62 11.51
#